data_454d789d404674fce473659197adbf44
#
_entry.id   454d789d404674fce473659197adbf44
#
_cell.length_a   1.000
_cell.length_b   1.000
_cell.length_c   1.000
_cell.angle_alpha   90.00
_cell.angle_beta   90.00
_cell.angle_gamma   90.00
#
_symmetry.space_group_name_H-M   'P 1'
#
loop_
_entity.id
_entity.type
_entity.pdbx_description
1 polymer ?
#
loop_
_entity_poly.entity_id
_entity_poly.type
_entity_poly.pdbx_seq_one_letter_code
_entity_poly.pdbx_strand_id
1 'polypeptide(L)'
;MNDFFKYLTTNEEDKTWGISFNVVGKATVPPNTLYPSPDHPTGYYFNWETGRTLSEYQINYITEGSGEIETAKGKFAIKAGSILLIKPGMWHRYRPHTKTGWIEHYVGIEGDIADRLFQNKILSADIPVIECGLKESFLDCYYKIYELAQKERPGFQLISSGVVIRLLGSLVSNVKNRHFKDTPLEVAMEDAKFNMRENLDKDLDFKELAASLNLGYSYFRKMFKKHTGVSPGQYHLHLRLMRAKELLLATDMPIKQVAYETGFESIHYFSRLFKSKMGMPPSEARNK
;
A
#
# COMPACT_ATOMS: atom_id res chain seq x y z
N MET A 1 -13.32 14.80 16.72
CA MET A 1 -11.96 15.29 16.96
C MET A 1 -11.90 16.69 16.36
N ASN A 2 -11.52 17.69 17.13
CA ASN A 2 -11.38 19.06 16.65
C ASN A 2 -10.27 19.16 15.60
N ASP A 3 -10.21 20.29 14.88
CA ASP A 3 -9.12 20.58 13.97
C ASP A 3 -7.78 20.50 14.71
N PHE A 4 -6.79 19.96 14.01
CA PHE A 4 -5.46 19.69 14.55
C PHE A 4 -4.43 19.92 13.44
N PHE A 5 -3.38 20.63 13.74
CA PHE A 5 -2.21 20.64 12.86
C PHE A 5 -0.94 20.71 13.69
N LYS A 6 0.13 20.16 13.16
CA LYS A 6 1.44 20.22 13.80
C LYS A 6 2.55 20.16 12.75
N TYR A 7 3.47 21.10 12.88
CA TYR A 7 4.78 21.02 12.23
C TYR A 7 5.68 20.14 13.09
N LEU A 8 6.41 19.26 12.44
CA LEU A 8 7.26 18.28 13.10
C LEU A 8 8.73 18.55 12.75
N THR A 9 9.59 18.42 13.74
CA THR A 9 11.03 18.48 13.56
C THR A 9 11.58 17.09 13.33
N THR A 10 12.61 17.00 12.50
CA THR A 10 13.35 15.75 12.22
C THR A 10 14.79 15.91 12.70
N ASN A 11 15.31 14.88 13.33
CA ASN A 11 16.72 14.78 13.65
C ASN A 11 17.47 13.95 12.58
N GLU A 12 18.80 13.82 12.70
CA GLU A 12 19.58 13.07 11.72
C GLU A 12 19.27 11.56 11.74
N GLU A 13 18.90 10.99 12.90
CA GLU A 13 18.48 9.59 12.99
C GLU A 13 17.18 9.35 12.23
N ASP A 14 16.19 10.24 12.38
CA ASP A 14 14.92 10.17 11.66
C ASP A 14 15.14 10.21 10.14
N LYS A 15 16.07 11.06 9.66
CA LYS A 15 16.41 11.16 8.23
C LYS A 15 17.05 9.89 7.70
N THR A 16 17.92 9.25 8.48
CA THR A 16 18.57 7.99 8.06
C THR A 16 17.56 6.84 7.88
N TRP A 17 16.36 6.95 8.49
CA TRP A 17 15.29 5.98 8.31
C TRP A 17 14.65 6.05 6.90
N GLY A 18 14.88 7.14 6.17
CA GLY A 18 14.47 7.33 4.79
C GLY A 18 13.02 7.80 4.56
N ILE A 19 12.23 7.97 5.61
CA ILE A 19 10.96 8.71 5.61
C ILE A 19 10.87 9.51 6.90
N SER A 20 10.67 10.82 6.76
CA SER A 20 10.38 11.72 7.87
C SER A 20 9.12 12.55 7.60
N PHE A 21 8.49 12.99 8.67
CA PHE A 21 7.28 13.81 8.63
C PHE A 21 7.64 15.25 8.98
N ASN A 22 7.17 16.21 8.20
CA ASN A 22 7.33 17.63 8.46
C ASN A 22 6.02 18.32 8.86
N VAL A 23 4.88 17.75 8.46
CA VAL A 23 3.57 18.28 8.86
C VAL A 23 2.52 17.18 8.93
N VAL A 24 1.58 17.35 9.82
CA VAL A 24 0.41 16.48 9.94
C VAL A 24 -0.78 17.30 10.45
N GLY A 25 -1.97 17.02 9.95
CA GLY A 25 -3.15 17.72 10.45
C GLY A 25 -4.48 17.21 9.91
N LYS A 26 -5.52 17.76 10.52
CA LYS A 26 -6.92 17.66 10.12
C LYS A 26 -7.47 19.09 10.08
N ALA A 27 -8.12 19.45 8.97
CA ALA A 27 -8.79 20.72 8.80
C ALA A 27 -10.26 20.51 8.42
N THR A 28 -11.14 21.22 9.10
CA THR A 28 -12.56 21.29 8.78
C THR A 28 -12.87 22.66 8.20
N VAL A 29 -13.31 22.69 6.95
CA VAL A 29 -13.73 23.93 6.27
C VAL A 29 -15.25 23.87 6.07
N PRO A 30 -16.03 24.61 6.88
CA PRO A 30 -17.48 24.60 6.75
C PRO A 30 -17.96 25.21 5.41
N PRO A 31 -19.17 24.90 4.97
CA PRO A 31 -19.79 25.61 3.85
C PRO A 31 -19.77 27.13 4.04
N ASN A 32 -19.64 27.87 2.95
CA ASN A 32 -19.60 29.33 2.91
C ASN A 32 -18.46 29.99 3.69
N THR A 33 -17.38 29.24 3.95
CA THR A 33 -16.16 29.75 4.56
C THR A 33 -15.18 30.24 3.50
N LEU A 34 -14.49 31.35 3.75
CA LEU A 34 -13.42 31.84 2.91
C LEU A 34 -12.23 30.87 2.95
N TYR A 35 -11.69 30.53 1.76
CA TYR A 35 -10.54 29.61 1.65
C TYR A 35 -9.51 30.14 0.64
N PRO A 36 -8.21 30.08 0.95
CA PRO A 36 -7.66 29.64 2.24
C PRO A 36 -8.02 30.60 3.38
N SER A 37 -8.17 30.06 4.59
CA SER A 37 -8.45 30.89 5.77
C SER A 37 -7.30 31.85 6.03
N PRO A 38 -7.54 33.14 6.40
CA PRO A 38 -6.50 34.04 6.84
C PRO A 38 -5.70 33.52 8.04
N ASP A 39 -6.31 32.68 8.87
CA ASP A 39 -5.70 32.05 10.04
C ASP A 39 -4.89 30.80 9.71
N HIS A 40 -4.72 30.48 8.41
CA HIS A 40 -3.93 29.33 7.99
C HIS A 40 -2.45 29.54 8.37
N PRO A 41 -1.75 28.53 8.92
CA PRO A 41 -0.35 28.63 9.29
C PRO A 41 0.52 29.16 8.14
N THR A 42 1.39 30.10 8.45
CA THR A 42 2.16 30.88 7.46
C THR A 42 2.97 30.04 6.46
N GLY A 43 3.46 28.86 6.87
CA GLY A 43 4.23 27.96 6.00
C GLY A 43 3.40 27.25 4.93
N TYR A 44 2.09 27.13 5.11
CA TYR A 44 1.17 26.44 4.18
C TYR A 44 0.07 27.35 3.63
N TYR A 45 0.08 28.63 4.02
CA TYR A 45 -0.79 29.61 3.40
C TYR A 45 -0.39 29.80 1.93
N PHE A 46 -1.36 29.93 1.06
CA PHE A 46 -1.14 30.29 -0.33
C PHE A 46 -2.23 31.24 -0.82
N ASN A 47 -1.86 32.12 -1.76
CA ASN A 47 -2.83 32.91 -2.48
C ASN A 47 -3.46 32.06 -3.58
N TRP A 48 -4.80 32.07 -3.67
CA TRP A 48 -5.50 31.32 -4.72
C TRP A 48 -5.06 31.73 -6.13
N GLU A 49 -4.71 33.00 -6.36
CA GLU A 49 -4.31 33.50 -7.67
C GLU A 49 -2.95 32.95 -8.11
N THR A 50 -2.01 32.83 -7.22
CA THR A 50 -0.65 32.39 -7.51
C THR A 50 -0.44 30.88 -7.35
N GLY A 51 -1.23 30.22 -6.52
CA GLY A 51 -0.99 28.84 -6.12
C GLY A 51 0.29 28.69 -5.29
N ARG A 52 0.80 27.49 -5.18
CA ARG A 52 2.05 27.18 -4.46
C ARG A 52 2.78 25.95 -5.02
N THR A 53 4.03 25.80 -4.61
CA THR A 53 4.83 24.57 -4.70
C THR A 53 5.30 24.18 -3.30
N LEU A 54 5.43 22.89 -3.03
CA LEU A 54 5.97 22.36 -1.78
C LEU A 54 7.23 21.56 -2.06
N SER A 55 8.09 21.44 -1.05
CA SER A 55 9.35 20.66 -1.13
C SER A 55 9.16 19.20 -0.74
N GLU A 56 8.02 18.88 -0.11
CA GLU A 56 7.66 17.56 0.38
C GLU A 56 6.53 16.91 -0.44
N TYR A 57 6.32 15.61 -0.22
CA TYR A 57 5.10 14.92 -0.65
C TYR A 57 3.97 15.21 0.32
N GLN A 58 2.78 15.54 -0.20
CA GLN A 58 1.57 15.63 0.61
C GLN A 58 0.59 14.52 0.22
N ILE A 59 0.04 13.86 1.22
CA ILE A 59 -0.98 12.83 1.09
C ILE A 59 -2.21 13.33 1.84
N ASN A 60 -3.21 13.84 1.11
CA ASN A 60 -4.38 14.47 1.69
C ASN A 60 -5.61 13.60 1.42
N TYR A 61 -6.36 13.26 2.44
CA TYR A 61 -7.58 12.45 2.34
C TYR A 61 -8.80 13.27 2.69
N ILE A 62 -9.70 13.42 1.73
CA ILE A 62 -10.96 14.15 1.91
C ILE A 62 -12.04 13.17 2.35
N THR A 63 -12.60 13.39 3.54
CA THR A 63 -13.58 12.48 4.14
C THR A 63 -15.02 13.00 4.05
N GLU A 64 -15.20 14.31 3.90
CA GLU A 64 -16.50 14.95 3.70
C GLU A 64 -16.37 16.08 2.68
N GLY A 65 -17.50 16.43 2.04
CA GLY A 65 -17.56 17.55 1.12
C GLY A 65 -16.97 17.27 -0.26
N SER A 66 -16.68 18.34 -0.97
CA SER A 66 -16.15 18.31 -2.34
C SER A 66 -15.36 19.58 -2.66
N GLY A 67 -14.57 19.53 -3.73
CA GLY A 67 -13.75 20.66 -4.13
C GLY A 67 -13.05 20.42 -5.46
N GLU A 68 -12.04 21.19 -5.72
CA GLU A 68 -11.20 21.11 -6.92
C GLU A 68 -9.71 21.28 -6.58
N ILE A 69 -8.85 20.64 -7.34
CA ILE A 69 -7.41 20.91 -7.41
C ILE A 69 -7.04 21.27 -8.84
N GLU A 70 -6.20 22.27 -8.99
CA GLU A 70 -5.63 22.69 -10.27
C GLU A 70 -4.11 22.50 -10.21
N THR A 71 -3.56 21.94 -11.26
CA THR A 71 -2.13 21.74 -11.49
C THR A 71 -1.77 22.20 -12.90
N ALA A 72 -0.51 22.16 -13.26
CA ALA A 72 -0.07 22.39 -14.65
C ALA A 72 -0.72 21.43 -15.68
N LYS A 73 -1.27 20.28 -15.23
CA LYS A 73 -1.95 19.30 -16.08
C LYS A 73 -3.46 19.54 -16.22
N GLY A 74 -4.02 20.51 -15.51
CA GLY A 74 -5.43 20.86 -15.56
C GLY A 74 -6.13 20.85 -14.20
N LYS A 75 -7.46 20.87 -14.26
CA LYS A 75 -8.33 20.86 -13.07
C LYS A 75 -8.93 19.48 -12.85
N PHE A 76 -8.95 19.07 -11.60
CA PHE A 76 -9.48 17.77 -11.18
C PHE A 76 -10.47 17.96 -10.04
N ALA A 77 -11.62 17.30 -10.15
CA ALA A 77 -12.65 17.32 -9.12
C ALA A 77 -12.21 16.48 -7.92
N ILE A 78 -12.56 16.95 -6.74
CA ILE A 78 -12.35 16.28 -5.45
C ILE A 78 -13.70 16.00 -4.82
N LYS A 79 -13.87 14.83 -4.24
CA LYS A 79 -15.07 14.44 -3.47
C LYS A 79 -14.69 13.64 -2.24
N ALA A 80 -15.63 13.46 -1.34
CA ALA A 80 -15.46 12.56 -0.20
C ALA A 80 -14.96 11.17 -0.67
N GLY A 81 -13.92 10.65 -0.03
CA GLY A 81 -13.22 9.43 -0.41
C GLY A 81 -12.10 9.63 -1.46
N SER A 82 -11.73 10.88 -1.77
CA SER A 82 -10.57 11.18 -2.62
C SER A 82 -9.29 11.29 -1.78
N ILE A 83 -8.19 10.73 -2.29
CA ILE A 83 -6.83 11.03 -1.83
C ILE A 83 -6.14 11.92 -2.88
N LEU A 84 -5.58 13.04 -2.42
CA LEU A 84 -4.73 13.90 -3.21
C LEU A 84 -3.26 13.52 -2.96
N LEU A 85 -2.50 13.38 -4.03
CA LEU A 85 -1.05 13.15 -3.99
C LEU A 85 -0.35 14.34 -4.62
N ILE A 86 0.28 15.17 -3.80
CA ILE A 86 1.06 16.34 -4.22
C ILE A 86 2.53 15.96 -4.09
N LYS A 87 3.29 16.20 -5.17
CA LYS A 87 4.71 15.85 -5.26
C LYS A 87 5.58 17.08 -5.04
N PRO A 88 6.82 16.91 -4.57
CA PRO A 88 7.81 18.00 -4.52
C PRO A 88 7.90 18.75 -5.85
N GLY A 89 7.91 20.07 -5.79
CA GLY A 89 8.01 20.93 -6.97
C GLY A 89 6.75 21.02 -7.84
N MET A 90 5.69 20.28 -7.52
CA MET A 90 4.44 20.33 -8.27
C MET A 90 3.68 21.62 -7.94
N TRP A 91 3.55 22.53 -8.92
CA TRP A 91 2.66 23.67 -8.77
C TRP A 91 1.21 23.20 -8.65
N HIS A 92 0.51 23.70 -7.65
CA HIS A 92 -0.88 23.37 -7.39
C HIS A 92 -1.61 24.46 -6.62
N ARG A 93 -2.92 24.43 -6.74
CA ARG A 93 -3.87 25.11 -5.85
C ARG A 93 -5.12 24.25 -5.71
N TYR A 94 -5.69 24.23 -4.52
CA TYR A 94 -6.91 23.46 -4.28
C TYR A 94 -7.81 24.17 -3.27
N ARG A 95 -9.09 23.90 -3.34
CA ARG A 95 -10.09 24.48 -2.43
C ARG A 95 -11.35 23.63 -2.36
N PRO A 96 -12.10 23.69 -1.24
CA PRO A 96 -13.44 23.14 -1.18
C PRO A 96 -14.41 23.95 -2.05
N HIS A 97 -15.48 23.31 -2.49
CA HIS A 97 -16.62 24.03 -3.03
C HIS A 97 -17.33 24.79 -1.90
N THR A 98 -17.67 26.05 -2.14
CA THR A 98 -18.29 26.93 -1.14
C THR A 98 -19.56 26.33 -0.54
N LYS A 99 -20.35 25.61 -1.32
CA LYS A 99 -21.63 25.02 -0.87
C LYS A 99 -21.47 23.80 0.05
N THR A 100 -20.36 23.09 -0.05
CA THR A 100 -20.16 21.82 0.69
C THR A 100 -19.13 21.91 1.78
N GLY A 101 -18.14 22.81 1.64
CA GLY A 101 -16.95 22.74 2.45
C GLY A 101 -16.24 21.39 2.28
N TRP A 102 -15.41 21.00 3.21
CA TRP A 102 -14.82 19.65 3.34
C TRP A 102 -14.19 19.37 4.70
N ILE A 103 -13.89 18.08 4.93
CA ILE A 103 -12.97 17.64 5.98
C ILE A 103 -11.77 17.01 5.31
N GLU A 104 -10.59 17.54 5.59
CA GLU A 104 -9.31 17.13 5.04
C GLU A 104 -8.39 16.57 6.14
N HIS A 105 -7.81 15.42 5.89
CA HIS A 105 -6.73 14.82 6.67
C HIS A 105 -5.47 14.84 5.83
N TYR A 106 -4.35 15.32 6.36
CA TYR A 106 -3.12 15.47 5.60
C TYR A 106 -1.88 15.08 6.37
N VAL A 107 -0.89 14.59 5.63
CA VAL A 107 0.48 14.34 6.11
C VAL A 107 1.47 14.80 5.04
N GLY A 108 2.51 15.50 5.46
CA GLY A 108 3.67 15.84 4.64
C GLY A 108 4.84 14.94 5.00
N ILE A 109 5.48 14.37 3.99
CA ILE A 109 6.62 13.46 4.14
C ILE A 109 7.73 13.77 3.17
N GLU A 110 8.95 13.44 3.55
CA GLU A 110 10.15 13.54 2.71
C GLU A 110 11.08 12.36 2.95
N GLY A 111 12.08 12.18 2.09
CA GLY A 111 13.13 11.17 2.21
C GLY A 111 13.22 10.22 1.03
N ASP A 112 14.34 9.50 0.93
CA ASP A 112 14.68 8.66 -0.23
C ASP A 112 13.74 7.43 -0.37
N ILE A 113 13.22 6.91 0.72
CA ILE A 113 12.18 5.86 0.67
C ILE A 113 10.86 6.45 0.14
N ALA A 114 10.48 7.67 0.53
CA ALA A 114 9.32 8.35 -0.03
C ALA A 114 9.50 8.52 -1.55
N ASP A 115 10.67 8.97 -2.02
CA ASP A 115 11.00 9.10 -3.44
C ASP A 115 10.83 7.78 -4.20
N ARG A 116 11.33 6.67 -3.63
CA ARG A 116 11.18 5.33 -4.23
C ARG A 116 9.73 4.85 -4.28
N LEU A 117 8.96 5.09 -3.22
CA LEU A 117 7.53 4.72 -3.19
C LEU A 117 6.76 5.47 -4.28
N PHE A 118 7.06 6.76 -4.48
CA PHE A 118 6.42 7.57 -5.50
C PHE A 118 6.90 7.29 -6.94
N GLN A 119 7.87 6.38 -7.16
CA GLN A 119 8.16 5.79 -8.47
C GLN A 119 7.12 4.74 -8.90
N ASN A 120 6.27 4.26 -7.98
CA ASN A 120 5.16 3.36 -8.32
C ASN A 120 4.20 4.04 -9.29
N LYS A 121 3.81 3.35 -10.38
CA LYS A 121 2.97 3.91 -11.46
C LYS A 121 1.65 4.52 -10.98
N ILE A 122 1.08 4.02 -9.89
CA ILE A 122 -0.17 4.56 -9.32
C ILE A 122 0.11 5.84 -8.55
N LEU A 123 1.16 5.87 -7.73
CA LEU A 123 1.54 7.03 -6.91
C LEU A 123 2.19 8.13 -7.75
N SER A 124 2.87 7.76 -8.85
CA SER A 124 3.53 8.70 -9.76
C SER A 124 2.62 9.28 -10.84
N ALA A 125 1.36 8.84 -10.92
CA ALA A 125 0.44 9.30 -11.95
C ALA A 125 0.38 10.84 -12.02
N ASP A 126 0.20 11.35 -13.24
CA ASP A 126 0.06 12.80 -13.46
C ASP A 126 -1.25 13.37 -12.91
N ILE A 127 -2.23 12.50 -12.65
CA ILE A 127 -3.50 12.87 -12.04
C ILE A 127 -3.32 12.88 -10.52
N PRO A 128 -3.43 14.05 -9.86
CA PRO A 128 -3.13 14.17 -8.45
C PRO A 128 -4.25 13.63 -7.54
N VAL A 129 -5.38 13.20 -8.09
CA VAL A 129 -6.56 12.75 -7.35
C VAL A 129 -6.82 11.28 -7.59
N ILE A 130 -6.84 10.49 -6.53
CA ILE A 130 -7.20 9.08 -6.56
C ILE A 130 -8.52 8.89 -5.79
N GLU A 131 -9.57 8.50 -6.49
CA GLU A 131 -10.83 8.12 -5.84
C GLU A 131 -10.69 6.73 -5.23
N CYS A 132 -10.73 6.61 -3.93
CA CYS A 132 -10.59 5.33 -3.21
C CYS A 132 -11.78 4.98 -2.33
N GLY A 133 -12.81 5.86 -2.29
CA GLY A 133 -13.94 5.74 -1.39
C GLY A 133 -13.58 6.02 0.07
N LEU A 134 -14.60 6.07 0.92
CA LEU A 134 -14.42 6.20 2.36
C LEU A 134 -13.94 4.88 2.93
N LYS A 135 -12.78 4.90 3.60
CA LYS A 135 -12.12 3.72 4.17
C LYS A 135 -11.70 4.01 5.60
N GLU A 136 -12.29 3.29 6.53
CA GLU A 136 -11.91 3.34 7.94
C GLU A 136 -10.41 3.06 8.13
N SER A 137 -9.86 2.08 7.43
CA SER A 137 -8.45 1.72 7.48
C SER A 137 -7.49 2.85 7.06
N PHE A 138 -7.95 3.80 6.22
CA PHE A 138 -7.15 4.99 5.88
C PHE A 138 -7.23 6.01 7.03
N LEU A 139 -8.44 6.27 7.55
CA LEU A 139 -8.62 7.13 8.72
C LEU A 139 -7.82 6.66 9.92
N ASP A 140 -7.78 5.35 10.19
CA ASP A 140 -6.97 4.76 11.26
C ASP A 140 -5.49 5.11 11.12
N CYS A 141 -4.96 5.15 9.89
CA CYS A 141 -3.58 5.56 9.67
C CYS A 141 -3.37 7.03 10.06
N TYR A 142 -4.25 7.93 9.64
CA TYR A 142 -4.15 9.36 10.01
C TYR A 142 -4.29 9.56 11.51
N TYR A 143 -5.29 8.95 12.15
CA TYR A 143 -5.48 9.08 13.59
C TYR A 143 -4.30 8.52 14.39
N LYS A 144 -3.70 7.42 13.92
CA LYS A 144 -2.49 6.87 14.55
C LYS A 144 -1.30 7.83 14.44
N ILE A 145 -1.12 8.45 13.27
CA ILE A 145 -0.07 9.46 13.07
C ILE A 145 -0.34 10.69 13.97
N TYR A 146 -1.61 11.14 14.10
CA TYR A 146 -1.97 12.24 14.98
C TYR A 146 -1.64 11.95 16.45
N GLU A 147 -1.99 10.75 16.93
CA GLU A 147 -1.66 10.31 18.29
C GLU A 147 -0.15 10.35 18.55
N LEU A 148 0.63 9.83 17.60
CA LEU A 148 2.08 9.81 17.70
C LEU A 148 2.68 11.22 17.68
N ALA A 149 2.21 12.07 16.75
CA ALA A 149 2.65 13.45 16.61
C ALA A 149 2.27 14.33 17.80
N GLN A 150 1.11 14.09 18.44
CA GLN A 150 0.72 14.82 19.64
C GLN A 150 1.67 14.57 20.82
N LYS A 151 2.09 13.31 20.98
CA LYS A 151 2.91 12.88 22.12
C LYS A 151 4.41 13.09 21.91
N GLU A 152 4.89 13.11 20.67
CA GLU A 152 6.31 13.21 20.25
C GLU A 152 7.27 12.38 21.13
N ARG A 153 6.88 11.17 21.49
CA ARG A 153 7.77 10.28 22.24
C ARG A 153 8.95 9.85 21.37
N PRO A 154 10.13 9.59 21.97
CA PRO A 154 11.28 9.11 21.19
C PRO A 154 10.91 7.97 20.22
N GLY A 155 11.32 8.07 18.97
CA GLY A 155 10.99 7.11 17.91
C GLY A 155 9.61 7.31 17.25
N PHE A 156 8.85 8.35 17.57
CA PHE A 156 7.53 8.58 16.96
C PHE A 156 7.62 8.75 15.44
N GLN A 157 8.67 9.36 14.92
CA GLN A 157 8.94 9.49 13.49
C GLN A 157 9.07 8.11 12.82
N LEU A 158 9.83 7.20 13.42
CA LEU A 158 10.07 5.86 12.92
C LEU A 158 8.76 5.03 12.87
N ILE A 159 7.95 5.12 13.91
CA ILE A 159 6.64 4.42 13.94
C ILE A 159 5.69 5.02 12.90
N SER A 160 5.65 6.35 12.79
CA SER A 160 4.78 7.06 11.84
C SER A 160 5.14 6.73 10.40
N SER A 161 6.43 6.57 10.07
CA SER A 161 6.88 6.17 8.72
C SER A 161 6.33 4.79 8.33
N GLY A 162 6.32 3.82 9.25
CA GLY A 162 5.67 2.52 9.03
C GLY A 162 4.18 2.64 8.75
N VAL A 163 3.49 3.57 9.45
CA VAL A 163 2.06 3.82 9.22
C VAL A 163 1.79 4.42 7.84
N VAL A 164 2.62 5.36 7.38
CA VAL A 164 2.45 5.95 6.03
C VAL A 164 2.78 4.96 4.92
N ILE A 165 3.78 4.09 5.11
CA ILE A 165 4.05 3.00 4.16
C ILE A 165 2.80 2.08 4.06
N ARG A 166 2.17 1.76 5.19
CA ARG A 166 0.92 1.01 5.22
C ARG A 166 -0.20 1.75 4.46
N LEU A 167 -0.36 3.05 4.68
CA LEU A 167 -1.37 3.88 3.99
C LEU A 167 -1.17 3.84 2.48
N LEU A 168 0.06 4.10 2.00
CA LEU A 168 0.39 4.09 0.58
C LEU A 168 0.24 2.70 -0.04
N GLY A 169 0.69 1.65 0.66
CA GLY A 169 0.49 0.27 0.24
C GLY A 169 -1.00 -0.10 0.13
N SER A 170 -1.81 0.32 1.10
CA SER A 170 -3.26 0.11 1.10
C SER A 170 -3.95 0.89 -0.03
N LEU A 171 -3.48 2.11 -0.34
CA LEU A 171 -3.97 2.91 -1.46
C LEU A 171 -3.68 2.21 -2.79
N VAL A 172 -2.43 1.78 -3.02
CA VAL A 172 -2.03 1.06 -4.23
C VAL A 172 -2.84 -0.24 -4.37
N SER A 173 -3.01 -0.99 -3.29
CA SER A 173 -3.83 -2.19 -3.25
C SER A 173 -5.29 -1.88 -3.60
N ASN A 174 -5.88 -0.85 -3.01
CA ASN A 174 -7.26 -0.44 -3.29
C ASN A 174 -7.47 -0.12 -4.77
N VAL A 175 -6.54 0.64 -5.37
CA VAL A 175 -6.62 0.98 -6.81
C VAL A 175 -6.50 -0.27 -7.69
N LYS A 176 -5.56 -1.17 -7.38
CA LYS A 176 -5.40 -2.43 -8.13
C LYS A 176 -6.64 -3.33 -8.01
N ASN A 177 -7.26 -3.34 -6.84
CA ASN A 177 -8.39 -4.22 -6.54
C ASN A 177 -9.77 -3.63 -6.88
N ARG A 178 -9.84 -2.43 -7.48
CA ARG A 178 -11.13 -1.81 -7.89
C ARG A 178 -12.01 -2.73 -8.74
N HIS A 179 -11.42 -3.61 -9.51
CA HIS A 179 -12.11 -4.56 -10.40
C HIS A 179 -12.33 -5.94 -9.76
N PHE A 180 -11.86 -6.16 -8.54
CA PHE A 180 -11.89 -7.46 -7.86
C PHE A 180 -12.78 -7.47 -6.60
N LYS A 181 -13.30 -6.31 -6.15
CA LYS A 181 -14.08 -6.25 -4.93
C LYS A 181 -15.38 -7.02 -5.04
N ASP A 182 -15.56 -7.97 -4.13
CA ASP A 182 -16.80 -8.74 -3.91
C ASP A 182 -17.35 -9.41 -5.18
N THR A 183 -16.52 -9.64 -6.18
CA THR A 183 -16.91 -10.40 -7.36
C THR A 183 -16.76 -11.90 -7.11
N PRO A 184 -17.59 -12.75 -7.74
CA PRO A 184 -17.40 -14.22 -7.70
C PRO A 184 -15.98 -14.64 -8.08
N LEU A 185 -15.30 -13.82 -8.90
CA LEU A 185 -13.91 -14.06 -9.30
C LEU A 185 -12.92 -13.87 -8.13
N GLU A 186 -13.11 -12.86 -7.28
CA GLU A 186 -12.22 -12.65 -6.12
C GLU A 186 -12.34 -13.79 -5.12
N VAL A 187 -13.56 -14.20 -4.82
CA VAL A 187 -13.81 -15.39 -3.98
C VAL A 187 -13.12 -16.62 -4.59
N ALA A 188 -13.30 -16.86 -5.88
CA ALA A 188 -12.65 -17.97 -6.56
C ALA A 188 -11.10 -17.91 -6.50
N MET A 189 -10.49 -16.71 -6.55
CA MET A 189 -9.04 -16.58 -6.42
C MET A 189 -8.56 -16.87 -4.99
N GLU A 190 -9.31 -16.45 -3.96
CA GLU A 190 -9.00 -16.78 -2.57
C GLU A 190 -9.18 -18.28 -2.28
N ASP A 191 -10.25 -18.88 -2.78
CA ASP A 191 -10.48 -20.34 -2.67
C ASP A 191 -9.38 -21.13 -3.37
N ALA A 192 -8.91 -20.66 -4.54
CA ALA A 192 -7.77 -21.28 -5.22
C ALA A 192 -6.49 -21.23 -4.37
N LYS A 193 -6.18 -20.08 -3.78
CA LYS A 193 -5.00 -19.91 -2.91
C LYS A 193 -5.11 -20.79 -1.66
N PHE A 194 -6.28 -20.84 -1.05
CA PHE A 194 -6.56 -21.71 0.09
C PHE A 194 -6.36 -23.18 -0.27
N ASN A 195 -6.95 -23.66 -1.37
CA ASN A 195 -6.80 -25.02 -1.85
C ASN A 195 -5.34 -25.40 -2.11
N MET A 196 -4.57 -24.51 -2.76
CA MET A 196 -3.15 -24.73 -3.00
C MET A 196 -2.34 -24.82 -1.70
N ARG A 197 -2.71 -24.07 -0.67
CA ARG A 197 -2.03 -24.06 0.65
C ARG A 197 -2.33 -25.35 1.43
N GLU A 198 -3.55 -25.86 1.35
CA GLU A 198 -3.97 -27.08 2.04
C GLU A 198 -3.43 -28.36 1.38
N ASN A 199 -2.95 -28.29 0.14
CA ASN A 199 -2.51 -29.44 -0.63
C ASN A 199 -1.06 -29.30 -1.14
N LEU A 200 -0.14 -28.90 -0.25
CA LEU A 200 1.27 -28.69 -0.60
C LEU A 200 2.01 -30.01 -0.90
N ASP A 201 1.55 -31.11 -0.32
CA ASP A 201 2.08 -32.47 -0.50
C ASP A 201 1.63 -33.14 -1.78
N LYS A 202 0.60 -32.59 -2.46
CA LYS A 202 -0.03 -33.21 -3.63
C LYS A 202 0.33 -32.48 -4.93
N ASP A 203 0.43 -33.25 -6.00
CA ASP A 203 0.48 -32.64 -7.33
C ASP A 203 -0.93 -32.22 -7.76
N LEU A 204 -1.15 -30.88 -7.81
CA LEU A 204 -2.45 -30.30 -8.12
C LEU A 204 -2.68 -30.21 -9.63
N ASP A 205 -3.77 -30.80 -10.09
CA ASP A 205 -4.30 -30.49 -11.43
C ASP A 205 -5.02 -29.14 -11.41
N PHE A 206 -4.36 -28.12 -11.96
CA PHE A 206 -4.92 -26.78 -12.04
C PHE A 206 -6.10 -26.64 -13.01
N LYS A 207 -6.34 -27.63 -13.89
CA LYS A 207 -7.55 -27.65 -14.72
C LYS A 207 -8.75 -28.09 -13.89
N GLU A 208 -8.56 -29.12 -13.06
CA GLU A 208 -9.59 -29.57 -12.12
C GLU A 208 -9.88 -28.50 -11.08
N LEU A 209 -8.84 -27.85 -10.54
CA LEU A 209 -9.01 -26.72 -9.61
C LEU A 209 -9.81 -25.57 -10.27
N ALA A 210 -9.52 -25.20 -11.50
CA ALA A 210 -10.28 -24.18 -12.21
C ALA A 210 -11.75 -24.61 -12.42
N ALA A 211 -11.98 -25.87 -12.80
CA ALA A 211 -13.33 -26.40 -12.98
C ALA A 211 -14.14 -26.40 -11.68
N SER A 212 -13.53 -26.75 -10.54
CA SER A 212 -14.19 -26.71 -9.22
C SER A 212 -14.61 -25.29 -8.80
N LEU A 213 -13.94 -24.27 -9.36
CA LEU A 213 -14.26 -22.86 -9.15
C LEU A 213 -15.21 -22.29 -10.22
N ASN A 214 -15.78 -23.13 -11.07
CA ASN A 214 -16.63 -22.79 -12.22
C ASN A 214 -15.93 -21.83 -13.22
N LEU A 215 -14.61 -22.00 -13.40
CA LEU A 215 -13.81 -21.20 -14.32
C LEU A 215 -13.17 -22.07 -15.41
N GLY A 216 -13.14 -21.55 -16.64
CA GLY A 216 -12.29 -22.15 -17.69
C GLY A 216 -10.81 -21.97 -17.36
N TYR A 217 -9.99 -23.00 -17.58
CA TYR A 217 -8.57 -23.01 -17.17
C TYR A 217 -7.75 -21.82 -17.72
N SER A 218 -7.93 -21.46 -18.98
CA SER A 218 -7.20 -20.34 -19.60
C SER A 218 -7.56 -19.02 -18.93
N TYR A 219 -8.83 -18.82 -18.60
CA TYR A 219 -9.32 -17.63 -17.90
C TYR A 219 -8.80 -17.60 -16.45
N PHE A 220 -8.93 -18.71 -15.73
CA PHE A 220 -8.39 -18.89 -14.39
C PHE A 220 -6.89 -18.52 -14.33
N ARG A 221 -6.07 -19.12 -15.20
CA ARG A 221 -4.63 -18.88 -15.26
C ARG A 221 -4.29 -17.40 -15.49
N LYS A 222 -5.01 -16.74 -16.41
CA LYS A 222 -4.84 -15.31 -16.71
C LYS A 222 -5.20 -14.45 -15.52
N MET A 223 -6.36 -14.71 -14.90
CA MET A 223 -6.86 -13.93 -13.77
C MET A 223 -6.06 -14.17 -12.50
N PHE A 224 -5.66 -15.41 -12.22
CA PHE A 224 -4.79 -15.74 -11.10
C PHE A 224 -3.44 -15.02 -11.21
N LYS A 225 -2.82 -15.01 -12.39
CA LYS A 225 -1.58 -14.26 -12.62
C LYS A 225 -1.80 -12.75 -12.46
N LYS A 226 -2.93 -12.21 -12.89
CA LYS A 226 -3.27 -10.80 -12.71
C LYS A 226 -3.44 -10.46 -11.22
N HIS A 227 -4.02 -11.38 -10.45
CA HIS A 227 -4.28 -11.20 -9.01
C HIS A 227 -3.02 -11.39 -8.14
N THR A 228 -2.19 -12.39 -8.43
CA THR A 228 -1.04 -12.78 -7.59
C THR A 228 0.31 -12.31 -8.14
N GLY A 229 0.38 -11.91 -9.40
CA GLY A 229 1.61 -11.56 -10.11
C GLY A 229 2.31 -12.76 -10.77
N VAL A 230 1.96 -14.01 -10.39
CA VAL A 230 2.59 -15.25 -10.88
C VAL A 230 1.54 -16.27 -11.34
N SER A 231 1.96 -17.28 -12.13
CA SER A 231 1.04 -18.34 -12.55
C SER A 231 0.66 -19.25 -11.37
N PRO A 232 -0.50 -19.98 -11.44
CA PRO A 232 -0.90 -20.90 -10.38
C PRO A 232 0.20 -21.91 -10.00
N GLY A 233 0.84 -22.53 -10.99
CA GLY A 233 1.92 -23.48 -10.73
C GLY A 233 3.15 -22.85 -10.07
N GLN A 234 3.53 -21.62 -10.47
CA GLN A 234 4.61 -20.89 -9.80
C GLN A 234 4.26 -20.49 -8.36
N TYR A 235 3.01 -20.14 -8.13
CA TYR A 235 2.51 -19.80 -6.79
C TYR A 235 2.55 -21.03 -5.86
N HIS A 236 2.00 -22.15 -6.30
CA HIS A 236 2.00 -23.40 -5.54
C HIS A 236 3.42 -23.91 -5.27
N LEU A 237 4.27 -23.86 -6.28
CA LEU A 237 5.68 -24.23 -6.13
C LEU A 237 6.40 -23.35 -5.09
N HIS A 238 6.12 -22.04 -5.08
CA HIS A 238 6.68 -21.15 -4.07
C HIS A 238 6.22 -21.52 -2.66
N LEU A 239 4.94 -21.80 -2.47
CA LEU A 239 4.41 -22.26 -1.18
C LEU A 239 5.10 -23.56 -0.69
N ARG A 240 5.28 -24.55 -1.58
CA ARG A 240 6.02 -25.80 -1.28
C ARG A 240 7.45 -25.53 -0.80
N LEU A 241 8.16 -24.66 -1.50
CA LEU A 241 9.54 -24.30 -1.12
C LEU A 241 9.61 -23.53 0.20
N MET A 242 8.65 -22.64 0.48
CA MET A 242 8.56 -21.94 1.76
C MET A 242 8.29 -22.94 2.89
N ARG A 243 7.36 -23.87 2.70
CA ARG A 243 7.08 -24.95 3.69
C ARG A 243 8.29 -25.84 3.91
N ALA A 244 9.00 -26.20 2.85
CA ALA A 244 10.25 -26.96 2.96
C ALA A 244 11.31 -26.21 3.80
N LYS A 245 11.46 -24.91 3.58
CA LYS A 245 12.36 -24.08 4.37
C LYS A 245 11.98 -24.07 5.85
N GLU A 246 10.68 -23.91 6.18
CA GLU A 246 10.20 -23.99 7.56
C GLU A 246 10.54 -25.32 8.21
N LEU A 247 10.27 -26.46 7.52
CA LEU A 247 10.60 -27.78 8.06
C LEU A 247 12.10 -28.01 8.25
N LEU A 248 12.94 -27.51 7.35
CA LEU A 248 14.39 -27.59 7.46
C LEU A 248 14.92 -26.82 8.68
N LEU A 249 14.33 -25.66 9.01
CA LEU A 249 14.72 -24.81 10.13
C LEU A 249 14.13 -25.26 11.46
N ALA A 250 12.94 -25.84 11.46
CA ALA A 250 12.17 -26.15 12.66
C ALA A 250 12.31 -27.62 13.12
N THR A 251 12.87 -28.52 12.29
CA THR A 251 12.91 -29.96 12.58
C THR A 251 14.20 -30.61 12.13
N ASP A 252 14.54 -31.76 12.71
CA ASP A 252 15.63 -32.64 12.28
C ASP A 252 15.25 -33.61 11.17
N MET A 253 14.09 -33.42 10.53
CA MET A 253 13.56 -34.27 9.48
C MET A 253 14.56 -34.42 8.32
N PRO A 254 14.91 -35.62 7.87
CA PRO A 254 15.82 -35.82 6.75
C PRO A 254 15.43 -35.02 5.51
N ILE A 255 16.38 -34.44 4.79
CA ILE A 255 16.12 -33.60 3.60
C ILE A 255 15.26 -34.36 2.58
N LYS A 256 15.47 -35.67 2.44
CA LYS A 256 14.68 -36.53 1.58
C LYS A 256 13.20 -36.56 2.00
N GLN A 257 12.96 -36.65 3.31
CA GLN A 257 11.60 -36.65 3.86
C GLN A 257 10.96 -35.27 3.70
N VAL A 258 11.66 -34.16 3.97
CA VAL A 258 11.20 -32.79 3.70
C VAL A 258 10.75 -32.62 2.24
N ALA A 259 11.54 -33.15 1.28
CA ALA A 259 11.17 -33.11 -0.12
C ALA A 259 9.83 -33.80 -0.39
N TYR A 260 9.63 -35.02 0.13
CA TYR A 260 8.38 -35.76 -0.06
C TYR A 260 7.19 -35.12 0.65
N GLU A 261 7.33 -34.68 1.89
CA GLU A 261 6.29 -33.99 2.67
C GLU A 261 5.84 -32.65 2.03
N THR A 262 6.66 -32.11 1.16
CA THR A 262 6.36 -30.89 0.40
C THR A 262 6.06 -31.19 -1.08
N GLY A 263 5.73 -32.43 -1.40
CA GLY A 263 5.20 -32.84 -2.69
C GLY A 263 6.26 -32.97 -3.81
N PHE A 264 7.56 -33.10 -3.49
CA PHE A 264 8.57 -33.35 -4.51
C PHE A 264 8.89 -34.82 -4.59
N GLU A 265 8.67 -35.43 -5.75
CA GLU A 265 8.97 -36.86 -6.00
C GLU A 265 10.48 -37.14 -6.09
N SER A 266 11.30 -36.13 -6.44
CA SER A 266 12.74 -36.28 -6.62
C SER A 266 13.51 -35.34 -5.73
N ILE A 267 14.36 -35.89 -4.85
CA ILE A 267 15.27 -35.11 -3.99
C ILE A 267 16.27 -34.29 -4.80
N HIS A 268 16.72 -34.79 -5.95
CA HIS A 268 17.65 -34.07 -6.82
C HIS A 268 17.01 -32.85 -7.47
N TYR A 269 15.76 -33.00 -7.96
CA TYR A 269 14.97 -31.91 -8.49
C TYR A 269 14.68 -30.88 -7.40
N PHE A 270 14.22 -31.32 -6.23
CA PHE A 270 13.99 -30.46 -5.06
C PHE A 270 15.22 -29.64 -4.71
N SER A 271 16.38 -30.30 -4.52
CA SER A 271 17.61 -29.62 -4.07
C SER A 271 18.09 -28.58 -5.07
N ARG A 272 18.03 -28.88 -6.37
CA ARG A 272 18.38 -27.94 -7.44
C ARG A 272 17.44 -26.74 -7.46
N LEU A 273 16.14 -26.99 -7.37
CA LEU A 273 15.12 -25.95 -7.41
C LEU A 273 15.16 -25.09 -6.15
N PHE A 274 15.30 -25.70 -4.97
CA PHE A 274 15.45 -25.01 -3.70
C PHE A 274 16.66 -24.06 -3.75
N LYS A 275 17.85 -24.57 -4.18
CA LYS A 275 19.03 -23.72 -4.35
C LYS A 275 18.79 -22.56 -5.31
N SER A 276 18.14 -22.82 -6.44
CA SER A 276 17.84 -21.79 -7.45
C SER A 276 16.92 -20.70 -6.93
N LYS A 277 15.96 -21.03 -6.06
CA LYS A 277 14.93 -20.07 -5.57
C LYS A 277 15.27 -19.45 -4.21
N MET A 278 16.02 -20.18 -3.35
CA MET A 278 16.38 -19.73 -2.01
C MET A 278 17.83 -19.23 -1.90
N GLY A 279 18.62 -19.35 -2.98
CA GLY A 279 20.02 -18.89 -3.04
C GLY A 279 21.03 -19.88 -2.43
N MET A 280 20.58 -20.91 -1.69
CA MET A 280 21.42 -21.89 -1.01
C MET A 280 20.80 -23.29 -1.05
N PRO A 281 21.60 -24.36 -0.99
CA PRO A 281 21.07 -25.72 -0.95
C PRO A 281 20.34 -26.03 0.37
N PRO A 282 19.42 -27.03 0.39
CA PRO A 282 18.68 -27.40 1.60
C PRO A 282 19.55 -27.77 2.81
N SER A 283 20.69 -28.42 2.58
CA SER A 283 21.64 -28.78 3.64
C SER A 283 22.28 -27.57 4.33
N GLU A 284 22.55 -26.51 3.58
CA GLU A 284 23.09 -25.26 4.12
C GLU A 284 22.00 -24.45 4.83
N ALA A 285 20.77 -24.48 4.29
CA ALA A 285 19.64 -23.79 4.92
C ALA A 285 19.27 -24.34 6.31
N ARG A 286 19.55 -25.62 6.57
CA ARG A 286 19.33 -26.27 7.87
C ARG A 286 20.30 -25.78 8.94
N ASN A 287 21.53 -25.46 8.55
CA ASN A 287 22.62 -25.11 9.48
C ASN A 287 22.68 -23.61 9.83
N LYS A 288 21.70 -22.83 9.36
CA LYS A 288 21.53 -21.43 9.70
C LYS A 288 20.46 -21.25 10.75
#